data_ee8fdec252c4cda4e3c21f09e1be5df1
#
_entry.id   ee8fdec252c4cda4e3c21f09e1be5df1
#
_cell.length_a   1.000
_cell.length_b   1.000
_cell.length_c   1.000
_cell.angle_alpha   90.00
_cell.angle_beta   90.00
_cell.angle_gamma   90.00
#
_symmetry.space_group_name_H-M   'P 1'
#
loop_
_entity.id
_entity.type
_entity.pdbx_description
1 polymer ?
#
loop_
_entity_poly.entity_id
_entity_poly.type
_entity_poly.pdbx_seq_one_letter_code
_entity_poly.pdbx_strand_id
1 'polypeptide(L)'
;MSSALIVHEIAGMKDGGDNGVANYAYYHECFGNLDEVVASDNNPEILVKRLSQENKKIPQIYMACGTEDFLLENNRQFHKFLDTNNIPHVYLESGGGHDMTFWNEYVVKFTDMMFGK
;
A
#
# COMPACT_ATOMS: atom_id res chain seq x y z
N MET A 1 -6.42 5.38 -1.92
CA MET A 1 -6.49 5.86 -0.54
C MET A 1 -5.20 5.51 0.17
N SER A 2 -4.96 6.10 1.32
CA SER A 2 -3.76 5.84 2.10
C SER A 2 -3.79 4.41 2.65
N SER A 3 -2.80 3.61 2.34
CA SER A 3 -2.74 2.20 2.72
C SER A 3 -1.53 1.91 3.60
N ALA A 4 -1.69 0.96 4.50
CA ALA A 4 -0.61 0.50 5.37
C ALA A 4 0.29 -0.49 4.63
N LEU A 5 1.08 0.01 3.69
CA LEU A 5 1.99 -0.79 2.88
C LEU A 5 3.31 -1.01 3.64
N ILE A 6 3.21 -1.74 4.75
CA ILE A 6 4.26 -1.85 5.76
C ILE A 6 4.99 -3.19 5.75
N VAL A 7 4.86 -3.98 4.68
CA VAL A 7 5.42 -5.33 4.62
C VAL A 7 6.93 -5.33 4.90
N HIS A 8 7.66 -4.40 4.30
CA HIS A 8 9.11 -4.30 4.53
C HIS A 8 9.45 -3.88 5.96
N GLU A 9 8.58 -3.08 6.58
CA GLU A 9 8.76 -2.60 7.94
C GLU A 9 8.59 -3.70 8.98
N ILE A 10 7.64 -4.60 8.76
CA ILE A 10 7.36 -5.71 9.69
C ILE A 10 8.15 -6.98 9.37
N ALA A 11 8.84 -7.03 8.24
CA ALA A 11 9.62 -8.20 7.83
C ALA A 11 10.66 -8.54 8.88
N GLY A 12 10.69 -9.81 9.29
CA GLY A 12 11.63 -10.28 10.28
C GLY A 12 11.35 -9.87 11.73
N MET A 13 10.19 -9.23 11.99
CA MET A 13 9.80 -8.89 13.36
C MET A 13 9.73 -10.15 14.21
N LYS A 14 10.25 -10.06 15.43
CA LYS A 14 10.33 -11.19 16.37
C LYS A 14 9.20 -11.11 17.40
N ASP A 15 8.94 -12.26 18.05
CA ASP A 15 7.97 -12.33 19.15
C ASP A 15 8.30 -11.28 20.21
N GLY A 16 7.29 -10.54 20.62
CA GLY A 16 7.45 -9.40 21.54
C GLY A 16 7.73 -8.07 20.85
N GLY A 17 7.91 -8.06 19.52
CA GLY A 17 8.15 -6.83 18.76
C GLY A 17 6.89 -5.99 18.57
N ASP A 18 7.08 -4.71 18.28
CA ASP A 18 6.02 -3.74 18.08
C ASP A 18 6.57 -2.57 17.26
N ASN A 19 5.77 -2.03 16.33
CA ASN A 19 6.19 -0.90 15.50
C ASN A 19 5.41 0.39 15.77
N GLY A 20 4.68 0.45 16.88
CA GLY A 20 3.85 1.60 17.23
C GLY A 20 2.45 1.57 16.63
N VAL A 21 2.18 0.69 15.67
CA VAL A 21 0.86 0.49 15.05
C VAL A 21 0.24 -0.79 15.60
N ALA A 22 0.98 -1.89 15.57
CA ALA A 22 0.55 -3.18 16.10
C ALA A 22 1.75 -4.01 16.53
N ASN A 23 1.50 -5.10 17.24
CA ASN A 23 2.57 -5.97 17.75
C ASN A 23 2.78 -7.21 16.86
N TYR A 24 3.81 -7.96 17.17
CA TYR A 24 4.16 -9.19 16.46
C TYR A 24 2.98 -10.17 16.36
N ALA A 25 2.26 -10.40 17.47
CA ALA A 25 1.17 -11.37 17.50
C ALA A 25 0.09 -11.03 16.47
N TYR A 26 -0.26 -9.75 16.36
CA TYR A 26 -1.24 -9.27 15.38
C TYR A 26 -0.74 -9.50 13.95
N TYR A 27 0.48 -9.08 13.65
CA TYR A 27 1.04 -9.23 12.30
C TYR A 27 1.23 -10.69 11.93
N HIS A 28 1.67 -11.52 12.86
CA HIS A 28 1.83 -12.96 12.63
C HIS A 28 0.50 -13.62 12.30
N GLU A 29 -0.57 -13.23 12.99
CA GLU A 29 -1.91 -13.75 12.70
C GLU A 29 -2.39 -13.32 11.32
N CYS A 30 -2.13 -12.06 10.93
CA CYS A 30 -2.57 -11.53 9.64
C CYS A 30 -1.75 -12.05 8.44
N PHE A 31 -0.43 -12.17 8.62
CA PHE A 31 0.49 -12.41 7.51
C PHE A 31 1.27 -13.73 7.60
N GLY A 32 1.12 -14.47 8.68
CA GLY A 32 1.88 -15.70 8.88
C GLY A 32 3.32 -15.43 9.30
N ASN A 33 4.26 -16.24 8.80
CA ASN A 33 5.67 -16.10 9.17
C ASN A 33 6.25 -14.79 8.63
N LEU A 34 6.63 -13.89 9.54
CA LEU A 34 7.14 -12.56 9.17
C LEU A 34 8.57 -12.61 8.60
N ASP A 35 9.29 -13.72 8.76
CA ASP A 35 10.58 -13.90 8.08
C ASP A 35 10.41 -14.14 6.57
N GLU A 36 9.23 -14.57 6.13
CA GLU A 36 8.93 -14.90 4.74
C GLU A 36 7.97 -13.91 4.08
N VAL A 37 7.46 -12.91 4.81
CA VAL A 37 6.37 -12.04 4.33
C VAL A 37 6.75 -11.25 3.08
N VAL A 38 7.99 -10.81 2.95
CA VAL A 38 8.43 -10.01 1.78
C VAL A 38 8.35 -10.81 0.48
N ALA A 39 8.62 -12.12 0.54
CA ALA A 39 8.56 -12.99 -0.63
C ALA A 39 7.19 -13.66 -0.81
N SER A 40 6.22 -13.35 0.04
CA SER A 40 4.91 -13.99 0.05
C SER A 40 3.86 -13.20 -0.75
N ASP A 41 2.72 -13.85 -1.00
CA ASP A 41 1.57 -13.22 -1.65
C ASP A 41 0.90 -12.15 -0.76
N ASN A 42 1.29 -12.04 0.49
CA ASN A 42 0.85 -10.96 1.37
C ASN A 42 1.57 -9.64 1.09
N ASN A 43 2.61 -9.67 0.27
CA ASN A 43 3.30 -8.46 -0.19
C ASN A 43 2.67 -7.99 -1.51
N PRO A 44 2.04 -6.80 -1.54
CA PRO A 44 1.43 -6.28 -2.76
C PRO A 44 2.39 -6.17 -3.95
N GLU A 45 3.67 -5.90 -3.68
CA GLU A 45 4.69 -5.82 -4.73
C GLU A 45 4.85 -7.17 -5.43
N ILE A 46 4.85 -8.27 -4.69
CA ILE A 46 4.96 -9.62 -5.24
C ILE A 46 3.73 -9.96 -6.08
N LEU A 47 2.53 -9.65 -5.58
CA LEU A 47 1.28 -9.90 -6.31
C LEU A 47 1.24 -9.15 -7.64
N VAL A 48 1.55 -7.85 -7.63
CA VAL A 48 1.52 -7.03 -8.84
C VAL A 48 2.56 -7.51 -9.84
N LYS A 49 3.76 -7.82 -9.39
CA LYS A 49 4.83 -8.32 -10.24
C LYS A 49 4.45 -9.66 -10.89
N ARG A 50 3.85 -10.57 -10.13
CA ARG A 50 3.39 -11.86 -10.64
C ARG A 50 2.32 -11.67 -11.72
N LEU A 51 1.31 -10.83 -11.47
CA LEU A 51 0.26 -10.56 -12.45
C LEU A 51 0.83 -9.99 -13.74
N SER A 52 1.80 -9.09 -13.64
CA SER A 52 2.48 -8.52 -14.79
C SER A 52 3.25 -9.59 -15.60
N GLN A 53 3.98 -10.47 -14.90
CA GLN A 53 4.76 -11.53 -15.54
C GLN A 53 3.89 -12.59 -16.19
N GLU A 54 2.70 -12.86 -15.65
CA GLU A 54 1.77 -13.85 -16.16
C GLU A 54 0.84 -13.30 -17.26
N ASN A 55 1.03 -12.06 -17.66
CA ASN A 55 0.16 -11.35 -18.61
C ASN A 55 -1.31 -11.28 -18.18
N LYS A 56 -1.57 -11.35 -16.90
CA LYS A 56 -2.92 -11.20 -16.37
C LYS A 56 -3.28 -9.73 -16.30
N LYS A 57 -4.58 -9.43 -16.46
CA LYS A 57 -5.07 -8.07 -16.36
C LYS A 57 -4.88 -7.54 -14.94
N ILE A 58 -4.11 -6.47 -14.80
CA ILE A 58 -3.95 -5.77 -13.55
C ILE A 58 -5.09 -4.76 -13.38
N PRO A 59 -5.79 -4.74 -12.23
CA PRO A 59 -6.81 -3.71 -11.98
C PRO A 59 -6.20 -2.32 -12.06
N GLN A 60 -7.00 -1.33 -12.43
CA GLN A 60 -6.55 0.06 -12.43
C GLN A 60 -6.31 0.51 -10.99
N ILE A 61 -5.12 1.04 -10.72
CA ILE A 61 -4.68 1.38 -9.37
C ILE A 61 -4.77 2.89 -9.17
N TYR A 62 -5.48 3.30 -8.13
CA TYR A 62 -5.57 4.69 -7.69
C TYR A 62 -5.05 4.80 -6.27
N MET A 63 -4.07 5.67 -6.07
CA MET A 63 -3.44 5.90 -4.76
C MET A 63 -3.48 7.37 -4.39
N ALA A 64 -3.77 7.65 -3.15
CA ALA A 64 -3.67 9.01 -2.60
C ALA A 64 -3.20 8.95 -1.17
N CYS A 65 -2.39 9.91 -0.77
CA CYS A 65 -1.89 10.02 0.59
C CYS A 65 -1.77 11.48 1.00
N GLY A 66 -2.13 11.79 2.25
CA GLY A 66 -1.91 13.11 2.82
C GLY A 66 -0.45 13.33 3.18
N THR A 67 0.03 14.54 3.01
CA THR A 67 1.43 14.86 3.31
C THR A 67 1.73 14.84 4.82
N GLU A 68 0.70 14.90 5.66
CA GLU A 68 0.82 14.75 7.11
C GLU A 68 0.48 13.34 7.60
N ASP A 69 0.24 12.39 6.69
CA ASP A 69 -0.06 11.00 7.02
C ASP A 69 1.23 10.28 7.44
N PHE A 70 1.20 9.55 8.54
CA PHE A 70 2.37 8.79 9.01
C PHE A 70 2.77 7.64 8.08
N LEU A 71 1.91 7.26 7.14
CA LEU A 71 2.18 6.23 6.13
C LEU A 71 2.68 6.81 4.80
N LEU A 72 2.96 8.12 4.75
CA LEU A 72 3.36 8.79 3.50
C LEU A 72 4.56 8.11 2.84
N GLU A 73 5.60 7.82 3.58
CA GLU A 73 6.82 7.21 3.04
C GLU A 73 6.54 5.82 2.48
N ASN A 74 5.74 5.01 3.17
CA ASN A 74 5.34 3.68 2.69
C ASN A 74 4.60 3.77 1.36
N ASN A 75 3.70 4.73 1.23
CA ASN A 75 2.94 4.93 -0.01
C ASN A 75 3.83 5.44 -1.15
N ARG A 76 4.79 6.32 -0.85
CA ARG A 76 5.76 6.80 -1.84
C ARG A 76 6.66 5.69 -2.34
N GLN A 77 7.09 4.79 -1.47
CA GLN A 77 7.90 3.63 -1.86
C GLN A 77 7.14 2.71 -2.81
N PHE A 78 5.88 2.44 -2.54
CA PHE A 78 5.06 1.61 -3.42
C PHE A 78 4.80 2.29 -4.76
N HIS A 79 4.53 3.59 -4.77
CA HIS A 79 4.41 4.38 -5.99
C HIS A 79 5.67 4.27 -6.86
N LYS A 80 6.83 4.43 -6.25
CA LYS A 80 8.12 4.29 -6.94
C LYS A 80 8.30 2.88 -7.50
N PHE A 81 7.90 1.86 -6.76
CA PHE A 81 7.93 0.47 -7.22
C PHE A 81 7.07 0.28 -8.47
N LEU A 82 5.85 0.81 -8.48
CA LEU A 82 4.97 0.73 -9.64
C LEU A 82 5.57 1.44 -10.84
N ASP A 83 6.14 2.63 -10.67
CA ASP A 83 6.82 3.36 -11.74
C ASP A 83 8.00 2.59 -12.30
N THR A 84 8.84 2.06 -11.43
CA THR A 84 10.05 1.31 -11.82
C THR A 84 9.69 0.07 -12.64
N ASN A 85 8.57 -0.56 -12.36
CA ASN A 85 8.11 -1.76 -13.06
C ASN A 85 7.15 -1.46 -14.21
N ASN A 86 6.98 -0.19 -14.58
CA ASN A 86 6.12 0.26 -15.68
C ASN A 86 4.66 -0.18 -15.51
N ILE A 87 4.14 -0.15 -14.29
CA ILE A 87 2.76 -0.52 -13.98
C ILE A 87 1.91 0.74 -13.96
N PRO A 88 0.91 0.88 -14.86
CA PRO A 88 0.06 2.07 -14.89
C PRO A 88 -0.71 2.26 -13.59
N HIS A 89 -0.70 3.48 -13.07
CA HIS A 89 -1.41 3.83 -11.85
C HIS A 89 -1.58 5.35 -11.77
N VAL A 90 -2.49 5.78 -10.89
CA VAL A 90 -2.66 7.18 -10.52
C VAL A 90 -2.21 7.36 -9.08
N TYR A 91 -1.31 8.31 -8.85
CA TYR A 91 -0.83 8.62 -7.50
C TYR A 91 -0.94 10.12 -7.25
N LEU A 92 -1.63 10.48 -6.17
CA LEU A 92 -1.86 11.87 -5.80
C LEU A 92 -1.48 12.12 -4.35
N GLU A 93 -0.89 13.28 -4.08
CA GLU A 93 -0.63 13.76 -2.73
C GLU A 93 -1.22 15.15 -2.54
N SER A 94 -1.70 15.45 -1.35
CA SER A 94 -2.14 16.79 -0.98
C SER A 94 -2.04 16.94 0.54
N GLY A 95 -2.27 18.14 1.05
CA GLY A 95 -2.32 18.36 2.51
C GLY A 95 -3.39 17.52 3.16
N GLY A 96 -3.19 17.14 4.40
CA GLY A 96 -4.10 16.32 5.18
C GLY A 96 -3.39 15.12 5.78
N GLY A 97 -4.08 14.43 6.70
CA GLY A 97 -3.55 13.29 7.41
C GLY A 97 -4.29 12.00 7.09
N HIS A 98 -4.09 11.03 7.95
CA HIS A 98 -4.73 9.72 7.86
C HIS A 98 -6.14 9.80 8.48
N ASP A 99 -7.08 10.42 7.78
CA ASP A 99 -8.41 10.73 8.33
C ASP A 99 -9.53 10.67 7.29
N MET A 100 -10.77 10.67 7.79
CA MET A 100 -11.97 10.55 6.96
C MET A 100 -12.21 11.74 6.05
N THR A 101 -11.78 12.94 6.44
CA THR A 101 -11.94 14.13 5.61
C THR A 101 -11.14 13.99 4.32
N PHE A 102 -9.88 13.57 4.44
CA PHE A 102 -9.03 13.30 3.29
C PHE A 102 -9.60 12.19 2.41
N TRP A 103 -10.00 11.09 3.03
CA TRP A 103 -10.50 9.91 2.28
C TRP A 103 -11.79 10.22 1.54
N ASN A 104 -12.72 10.94 2.16
CA ASN A 104 -13.98 11.33 1.50
C ASN A 104 -13.71 12.20 0.26
N GLU A 105 -12.78 13.12 0.34
CA GLU A 105 -12.39 13.97 -0.80
C GLU A 105 -11.86 13.11 -1.96
N TYR A 106 -10.95 12.19 -1.67
CA TYR A 106 -10.32 11.38 -2.71
C TYR A 106 -11.20 10.28 -3.26
N VAL A 107 -12.13 9.74 -2.47
CA VAL A 107 -13.14 8.81 -3.00
C VAL A 107 -13.95 9.49 -4.10
N VAL A 108 -14.37 10.74 -3.90
CA VAL A 108 -15.10 11.50 -4.92
C VAL A 108 -14.22 11.73 -6.14
N LYS A 109 -12.99 12.20 -5.95
CA LYS A 109 -12.05 12.45 -7.06
C LYS A 109 -11.81 11.21 -7.90
N PHE A 110 -11.54 10.08 -7.25
CA PHE A 110 -11.24 8.83 -7.96
C PHE A 110 -12.48 8.27 -8.66
N THR A 111 -13.65 8.41 -8.06
CA THR A 111 -14.90 8.00 -8.68
C THR A 111 -15.14 8.80 -9.95
N ASP A 112 -14.92 10.12 -9.92
CA ASP A 112 -15.05 10.96 -11.10
C ASP A 112 -14.04 10.58 -12.19
N MET A 113 -12.80 10.27 -11.83
CA MET A 113 -11.78 9.80 -12.78
C MET A 113 -12.18 8.48 -13.43
N MET A 114 -12.72 7.53 -12.63
CA MET A 114 -13.08 6.20 -13.11
C MET A 114 -14.27 6.23 -14.05
N PHE A 115 -15.22 7.13 -13.85
CA PHE A 115 -16.45 7.22 -14.63
C PHE A 115 -16.49 8.40 -15.61
N GLY A 116 -15.36 9.10 -15.78
CA GLY A 116 -15.22 10.12 -16.81
C GLY A 116 -16.00 11.40 -16.56
N LYS A 117 -16.24 11.76 -15.31
CA LYS A 117 -16.98 12.98 -14.96
C LYS A 117 -16.06 14.14 -14.63
#